data_e135b81e952cd99b25548ab198b10bf8
#
_entry.id   e135b81e952cd99b25548ab198b10bf8
#
_cell.length_a   1.000
_cell.length_b   1.000
_cell.length_c   1.000
_cell.angle_alpha   90.00
_cell.angle_beta   90.00
_cell.angle_gamma   90.00
#
_symmetry.space_group_name_H-M   'P 1'
#
loop_
_entity.id
_entity.type
_entity.pdbx_description
1 polymer ?
#
loop_
_entity_poly.entity_id
_entity_poly.type
_entity_poly.pdbx_seq_one_letter_code
_entity_poly.pdbx_strand_id
1 'polypeptide(L)'
;EDPQSESWAFPFFQKVDSINPILNPTQSLSFTDPITNSKVFWEERNVLNPAAIVKNDTVFMLYRAQDQWGTSRIGLAYSTDGLHFEKRATPVFFPDQDPQKTFEWNYRKEEGVPYSLDCKSCYFDGVEDPRIVQSETGSYIMTYTAYDGKTARMSIASSKDLIHWEKHGLILKDDKYKDYWSKSGSIVTQRMGNQQVAVKIKGTYWMYFGDTNLFMATSEDLI
;
A
#
# COMPACT_ATOMS: atom_id res chain seq x y z
N GLU A 1 -20.38 30.20 25.08
CA GLU A 1 -19.01 30.38 24.50
C GLU A 1 -18.51 28.99 24.16
N ASP A 2 -18.49 28.69 22.87
CA ASP A 2 -17.98 27.44 22.32
C ASP A 2 -16.49 27.35 22.59
N PRO A 3 -15.97 26.35 23.29
CA PRO A 3 -14.52 26.24 23.47
C PRO A 3 -13.92 26.11 22.07
N GLN A 4 -13.05 27.04 21.72
CA GLN A 4 -12.30 27.04 20.47
C GLN A 4 -11.77 25.63 20.25
N SER A 5 -12.34 24.92 19.27
CA SER A 5 -11.82 23.63 18.82
C SER A 5 -10.39 23.90 18.35
N GLU A 6 -9.41 23.39 19.08
CA GLU A 6 -8.03 23.49 18.66
C GLU A 6 -7.95 22.93 17.25
N SER A 7 -7.34 23.67 16.33
CA SER A 7 -7.37 23.41 14.88
C SER A 7 -6.75 22.06 14.48
N TRP A 8 -6.11 21.36 15.41
CA TRP A 8 -5.54 20.01 15.24
C TRP A 8 -6.45 18.89 15.76
N ALA A 9 -7.49 19.23 16.56
CA ALA A 9 -8.40 18.22 17.11
C ALA A 9 -9.43 17.80 16.06
N PHE A 10 -9.50 16.51 15.79
CA PHE A 10 -10.55 15.95 14.95
C PHE A 10 -11.85 15.82 15.77
N PRO A 11 -13.00 16.19 15.20
CA PRO A 11 -14.30 15.83 15.81
C PRO A 11 -14.39 14.30 15.92
N PHE A 12 -15.25 13.81 16.79
CA PHE A 12 -15.45 12.38 16.97
C PHE A 12 -15.77 11.68 15.66
N PHE A 13 -15.06 10.59 15.35
CA PHE A 13 -15.43 9.70 14.24
C PHE A 13 -16.69 8.92 14.60
N GLN A 14 -17.65 8.93 13.70
CA GLN A 14 -18.85 8.11 13.81
C GLN A 14 -18.81 6.99 12.77
N LYS A 15 -18.90 5.75 13.24
CA LYS A 15 -18.98 4.58 12.35
C LYS A 15 -20.34 4.56 11.65
N VAL A 16 -20.35 4.42 10.32
CA VAL A 16 -21.57 4.36 9.50
C VAL A 16 -21.97 2.90 9.31
N ASP A 17 -22.64 2.34 10.33
CA ASP A 17 -22.95 0.90 10.39
C ASP A 17 -23.83 0.39 9.23
N SER A 18 -24.66 1.26 8.66
CA SER A 18 -25.59 0.90 7.57
C SER A 18 -24.90 0.49 6.27
N ILE A 19 -23.62 0.88 6.08
CA ILE A 19 -22.86 0.60 4.85
C ILE A 19 -21.56 -0.18 5.10
N ASN A 20 -21.18 -0.38 6.36
CA ASN A 20 -19.97 -1.12 6.70
C ASN A 20 -20.21 -2.64 6.69
N PRO A 21 -19.25 -3.44 6.16
CA PRO A 21 -17.99 -3.02 5.54
C PRO A 21 -18.17 -2.47 4.12
N ILE A 22 -17.48 -1.36 3.80
CA ILE A 22 -17.56 -0.69 2.49
C ILE A 22 -16.92 -1.46 1.34
N LEU A 23 -15.97 -2.34 1.64
CA LEU A 23 -15.35 -3.27 0.68
C LEU A 23 -15.29 -4.67 1.30
N ASN A 24 -15.64 -5.68 0.50
CA ASN A 24 -15.54 -7.09 0.88
C ASN A 24 -14.66 -7.84 -0.10
N PRO A 25 -13.99 -8.94 0.31
CA PRO A 25 -13.35 -9.87 -0.62
C PRO A 25 -14.37 -10.41 -1.63
N THR A 26 -13.91 -10.75 -2.84
CA THR A 26 -14.77 -11.37 -3.85
C THR A 26 -13.99 -12.32 -4.76
N GLN A 27 -14.66 -13.38 -5.18
CA GLN A 27 -14.17 -14.33 -6.20
C GLN A 27 -14.58 -13.94 -7.64
N SER A 28 -15.21 -12.78 -7.81
CA SER A 28 -15.63 -12.32 -9.14
C SER A 28 -14.53 -11.61 -9.92
N LEU A 29 -13.52 -11.07 -9.23
CA LEU A 29 -12.43 -10.32 -9.84
C LEU A 29 -11.19 -11.20 -10.03
N SER A 30 -10.66 -11.20 -11.24
CA SER A 30 -9.49 -11.99 -11.60
C SER A 30 -8.60 -11.25 -12.57
N PHE A 31 -7.32 -11.63 -12.61
CA PHE A 31 -6.35 -11.16 -13.62
C PHE A 31 -5.38 -12.31 -13.96
N THR A 32 -4.60 -12.13 -15.02
CA THR A 32 -3.49 -13.04 -15.33
C THR A 32 -2.27 -12.59 -14.58
N ASP A 33 -1.80 -13.38 -13.62
CA ASP A 33 -0.61 -13.09 -12.83
C ASP A 33 0.65 -13.18 -13.71
N PRO A 34 1.50 -12.14 -13.78
CA PRO A 34 2.61 -12.11 -14.71
C PRO A 34 3.76 -13.05 -14.32
N ILE A 35 3.85 -13.50 -13.06
CA ILE A 35 4.88 -14.44 -12.63
C ILE A 35 4.50 -15.87 -12.97
N THR A 36 3.26 -16.26 -12.68
CA THR A 36 2.78 -17.65 -12.87
C THR A 36 2.12 -17.87 -14.21
N ASN A 37 1.81 -16.80 -14.94
CA ASN A 37 1.04 -16.82 -16.19
C ASN A 37 -0.31 -17.54 -16.06
N SER A 38 -0.91 -17.49 -14.87
CA SER A 38 -2.17 -18.16 -14.56
C SER A 38 -3.24 -17.15 -14.12
N LYS A 39 -4.50 -17.56 -14.28
CA LYS A 39 -5.63 -16.77 -13.77
C LYS A 39 -5.67 -16.85 -12.24
N VAL A 40 -5.69 -15.69 -11.58
CA VAL A 40 -5.74 -15.55 -10.13
C VAL A 40 -6.94 -14.70 -9.72
N PHE A 41 -7.69 -15.16 -8.72
CA PHE A 41 -8.72 -14.37 -8.03
C PHE A 41 -8.06 -13.57 -6.91
N TRP A 42 -7.55 -12.41 -7.26
CA TRP A 42 -6.53 -11.68 -6.53
C TRP A 42 -6.98 -11.05 -5.20
N GLU A 43 -8.30 -10.96 -4.93
CA GLU A 43 -8.85 -10.44 -3.68
C GLU A 43 -9.86 -11.41 -3.02
N GLU A 44 -9.79 -12.70 -3.34
CA GLU A 44 -10.80 -13.64 -2.88
C GLU A 44 -10.76 -13.93 -1.38
N ARG A 45 -9.60 -13.74 -0.74
CA ARG A 45 -9.40 -14.06 0.66
C ARG A 45 -9.59 -12.87 1.59
N ASN A 46 -8.90 -11.76 1.36
CA ASN A 46 -8.89 -10.60 2.22
C ASN A 46 -8.81 -9.29 1.42
N VAL A 47 -9.43 -8.24 1.98
CA VAL A 47 -9.20 -6.83 1.64
C VAL A 47 -8.98 -6.06 2.93
N LEU A 48 -7.89 -5.30 3.03
CA LEU A 48 -7.43 -4.68 4.29
C LEU A 48 -6.42 -3.55 4.05
N ASN A 49 -6.07 -2.83 5.12
CA ASN A 49 -5.01 -1.83 5.19
C ASN A 49 -5.04 -0.81 4.04
N PRO A 50 -6.12 0.00 3.94
CA PRO A 50 -6.26 0.96 2.86
C PRO A 50 -5.43 2.23 3.09
N ALA A 51 -5.07 2.87 1.98
CA ALA A 51 -4.66 4.26 1.90
C ALA A 51 -5.65 5.04 1.02
N ALA A 52 -6.05 6.23 1.42
CA ALA A 52 -6.99 7.04 0.67
C ALA A 52 -6.39 8.39 0.28
N ILE A 53 -6.75 8.87 -0.90
CA ILE A 53 -6.40 10.19 -1.38
C ILE A 53 -7.59 10.80 -2.16
N VAL A 54 -7.74 12.11 -2.08
CA VAL A 54 -8.77 12.83 -2.83
C VAL A 54 -8.14 13.47 -4.08
N LYS A 55 -8.77 13.25 -5.22
CA LYS A 55 -8.41 13.87 -6.50
C LYS A 55 -9.69 14.23 -7.25
N ASN A 56 -9.85 15.53 -7.61
CA ASN A 56 -11.00 16.02 -8.35
C ASN A 56 -12.35 15.55 -7.74
N ASP A 57 -12.56 15.84 -6.46
CA ASP A 57 -13.75 15.47 -5.69
C ASP A 57 -14.09 13.96 -5.64
N THR A 58 -13.14 13.13 -6.02
CA THR A 58 -13.26 11.67 -5.95
C THR A 58 -12.27 11.12 -4.92
N VAL A 59 -12.76 10.27 -4.03
CA VAL A 59 -11.91 9.49 -3.12
C VAL A 59 -11.38 8.27 -3.85
N PHE A 60 -10.08 8.17 -3.95
CA PHE A 60 -9.37 6.97 -4.42
C PHE A 60 -8.82 6.20 -3.22
N MET A 61 -9.08 4.93 -3.16
CA MET A 61 -8.64 4.03 -2.10
C MET A 61 -7.80 2.92 -2.69
N LEU A 62 -6.51 2.92 -2.34
CA LEU A 62 -5.62 1.79 -2.59
C LEU A 62 -5.70 0.87 -1.38
N TYR A 63 -5.91 -0.42 -1.60
CA TYR A 63 -6.07 -1.38 -0.51
C TYR A 63 -5.28 -2.65 -0.78
N ARG A 64 -4.75 -3.24 0.29
CA ARG A 64 -4.14 -4.56 0.22
C ARG A 64 -5.22 -5.61 0.00
N ALA A 65 -5.02 -6.48 -0.96
CA ALA A 65 -5.87 -7.61 -1.27
C ALA A 65 -5.06 -8.90 -1.32
N GLN A 66 -5.65 -10.02 -0.92
CA GLN A 66 -4.97 -11.30 -0.90
C GLN A 66 -5.77 -12.36 -1.64
N ASP A 67 -5.07 -13.15 -2.45
CA ASP A 67 -5.60 -14.38 -3.03
C ASP A 67 -5.61 -15.53 -2.00
N GLN A 68 -6.10 -16.71 -2.41
CA GLN A 68 -6.13 -17.90 -1.56
C GLN A 68 -4.77 -18.32 -1.00
N TRP A 69 -3.69 -18.02 -1.72
CA TRP A 69 -2.31 -18.36 -1.34
C TRP A 69 -1.69 -17.39 -0.34
N GLY A 70 -2.38 -16.28 -0.08
CA GLY A 70 -1.89 -15.19 0.77
C GLY A 70 -0.95 -14.22 0.06
N THR A 71 -0.86 -14.27 -1.28
CA THR A 71 -0.11 -13.29 -2.04
C THR A 71 -0.85 -11.96 -2.06
N SER A 72 -0.17 -10.93 -1.58
CA SER A 72 -0.70 -9.58 -1.47
C SER A 72 -0.48 -8.78 -2.75
N ARG A 73 -1.54 -8.08 -3.17
CA ARG A 73 -1.55 -7.12 -4.28
C ARG A 73 -2.30 -5.87 -3.84
N ILE A 74 -2.16 -4.78 -4.57
CA ILE A 74 -2.87 -3.55 -4.26
C ILE A 74 -3.96 -3.33 -5.29
N GLY A 75 -5.20 -3.29 -4.79
CA GLY A 75 -6.38 -2.92 -5.54
C GLY A 75 -6.63 -1.42 -5.49
N LEU A 76 -7.47 -0.93 -6.38
CA LEU A 76 -7.97 0.44 -6.43
C LEU A 76 -9.48 0.44 -6.45
N ALA A 77 -10.08 1.20 -5.52
CA ALA A 77 -11.48 1.54 -5.53
C ALA A 77 -11.65 3.07 -5.52
N TYR A 78 -12.76 3.57 -6.02
CA TYR A 78 -13.05 5.00 -6.06
C TYR A 78 -14.50 5.29 -5.68
N SER A 79 -14.73 6.48 -5.14
CA SER A 79 -16.04 6.93 -4.68
C SER A 79 -16.18 8.45 -4.83
N THR A 80 -17.34 8.91 -5.26
CA THR A 80 -17.68 10.35 -5.34
C THR A 80 -18.42 10.84 -4.10
N ASP A 81 -18.90 9.95 -3.24
CA ASP A 81 -19.60 10.28 -1.98
C ASP A 81 -18.85 9.85 -0.71
N GLY A 82 -17.74 9.13 -0.85
CA GLY A 82 -16.94 8.58 0.25
C GLY A 82 -17.59 7.40 0.97
N LEU A 83 -18.74 6.93 0.52
CA LEU A 83 -19.54 5.87 1.16
C LEU A 83 -19.64 4.62 0.27
N HIS A 84 -19.92 4.81 -1.02
CA HIS A 84 -20.09 3.74 -1.98
C HIS A 84 -18.90 3.69 -2.91
N PHE A 85 -18.17 2.57 -2.89
CA PHE A 85 -16.95 2.40 -3.64
C PHE A 85 -17.12 1.42 -4.80
N GLU A 86 -16.65 1.83 -5.97
CA GLU A 86 -16.51 0.97 -7.14
C GLU A 86 -15.08 0.44 -7.22
N LYS A 87 -14.94 -0.88 -7.35
CA LYS A 87 -13.63 -1.54 -7.47
C LYS A 87 -13.18 -1.61 -8.92
N ARG A 88 -11.89 -1.40 -9.14
CA ARG A 88 -11.25 -1.74 -10.40
C ARG A 88 -11.17 -3.27 -10.56
N ALA A 89 -11.40 -3.78 -11.77
CA ALA A 89 -11.46 -5.21 -12.04
C ALA A 89 -10.12 -5.95 -11.83
N THR A 90 -9.01 -5.25 -12.01
CA THR A 90 -7.65 -5.79 -11.87
C THR A 90 -6.86 -5.01 -10.84
N PRO A 91 -5.89 -5.63 -10.14
CA PRO A 91 -5.00 -4.91 -9.24
C PRO A 91 -4.21 -3.85 -10.03
N VAL A 92 -3.81 -2.77 -9.36
CA VAL A 92 -3.00 -1.69 -9.94
C VAL A 92 -1.53 -1.82 -9.59
N PHE A 93 -1.19 -2.65 -8.60
CA PHE A 93 0.19 -2.88 -8.18
C PHE A 93 0.35 -4.28 -7.61
N PHE A 94 1.35 -5.01 -8.08
CA PHE A 94 1.52 -6.45 -7.81
C PHE A 94 2.99 -6.88 -8.03
N PRO A 95 3.41 -8.05 -7.49
CA PRO A 95 4.67 -8.68 -7.84
C PRO A 95 4.73 -8.99 -9.34
N ASP A 96 5.84 -8.68 -9.98
CA ASP A 96 6.02 -8.86 -11.43
C ASP A 96 7.38 -9.51 -11.74
N GLN A 97 7.63 -9.84 -13.01
CA GLN A 97 8.93 -10.31 -13.53
C GLN A 97 9.91 -9.12 -13.67
N ASP A 98 10.08 -8.37 -12.59
CA ASP A 98 10.98 -7.23 -12.48
C ASP A 98 12.05 -7.47 -11.40
N PRO A 99 13.07 -6.61 -11.25
CA PRO A 99 14.10 -6.78 -10.22
C PRO A 99 13.57 -6.80 -8.78
N GLN A 100 12.36 -6.29 -8.52
CA GLN A 100 11.77 -6.28 -7.19
C GLN A 100 11.15 -7.62 -6.80
N LYS A 101 10.97 -8.55 -7.76
CA LYS A 101 10.47 -9.91 -7.51
C LYS A 101 11.21 -10.58 -6.35
N THR A 102 12.51 -10.37 -6.23
CA THR A 102 13.33 -10.96 -5.16
C THR A 102 12.90 -10.56 -3.75
N PHE A 103 12.19 -9.44 -3.59
CA PHE A 103 11.71 -8.93 -2.32
C PHE A 103 10.20 -9.09 -2.12
N GLU A 104 9.47 -9.40 -3.21
CA GLU A 104 8.00 -9.43 -3.26
C GLU A 104 7.43 -10.84 -3.47
N TRP A 105 8.27 -11.85 -3.74
CA TRP A 105 7.83 -13.19 -4.10
C TRP A 105 8.44 -14.25 -3.21
N ASN A 106 7.59 -15.12 -2.67
CA ASN A 106 8.02 -16.28 -1.89
C ASN A 106 8.36 -17.44 -2.82
N TYR A 107 9.64 -17.68 -3.03
CA TYR A 107 10.15 -18.73 -3.92
C TYR A 107 9.81 -20.16 -3.49
N ARG A 108 9.34 -20.37 -2.26
CA ARG A 108 8.80 -21.67 -1.83
C ARG A 108 7.63 -22.15 -2.72
N LYS A 109 6.92 -21.24 -3.40
CA LYS A 109 5.91 -21.56 -4.40
C LYS A 109 6.48 -22.34 -5.59
N GLU A 110 7.71 -22.04 -5.97
CA GLU A 110 8.42 -22.65 -7.09
C GLU A 110 9.05 -23.99 -6.72
N GLU A 111 9.31 -24.23 -5.41
CA GLU A 111 9.86 -25.47 -4.87
C GLU A 111 8.83 -26.60 -4.75
N GLY A 112 7.57 -26.36 -5.10
CA GLY A 112 6.48 -27.34 -5.02
C GLY A 112 6.07 -27.70 -3.59
N VAL A 113 6.38 -26.84 -2.61
CA VAL A 113 5.93 -27.00 -1.22
C VAL A 113 4.40 -26.92 -1.19
N PRO A 114 3.69 -27.92 -0.62
CA PRO A 114 2.24 -27.88 -0.58
C PRO A 114 1.70 -26.68 0.17
N TYR A 115 0.72 -26.04 -0.42
CA TYR A 115 -0.07 -25.01 0.25
C TYR A 115 -1.02 -25.65 1.27
N SER A 116 -1.21 -25.00 2.41
CA SER A 116 -2.18 -25.39 3.43
C SER A 116 -3.09 -24.23 3.79
N LEU A 117 -4.40 -24.49 3.83
CA LEU A 117 -5.43 -23.52 4.20
C LEU A 117 -5.42 -23.15 5.70
N ASP A 118 -4.77 -23.94 6.54
CA ASP A 118 -4.62 -23.66 7.98
C ASP A 118 -3.62 -22.56 8.32
N CYS A 119 -3.09 -21.90 7.30
CA CYS A 119 -2.10 -20.83 7.38
C CYS A 119 -0.73 -21.18 7.99
N LYS A 120 -0.48 -22.40 8.44
CA LYS A 120 0.86 -22.82 8.82
C LYS A 120 1.80 -22.97 7.62
N SER A 121 1.20 -23.14 6.43
CA SER A 121 1.91 -23.30 5.15
C SER A 121 1.47 -22.29 4.09
N CYS A 122 0.74 -21.22 4.48
CA CYS A 122 0.45 -20.10 3.58
C CYS A 122 1.76 -19.45 3.15
N TYR A 123 1.82 -19.00 1.90
CA TYR A 123 3.03 -18.38 1.41
C TYR A 123 3.24 -16.97 1.95
N PHE A 124 2.16 -16.21 2.13
CA PHE A 124 2.19 -14.80 2.54
C PHE A 124 3.38 -14.05 1.96
N ASP A 125 3.14 -13.35 0.90
CA ASP A 125 4.15 -12.56 0.22
C ASP A 125 3.47 -11.43 -0.56
N GLY A 126 4.22 -10.71 -1.34
CA GLY A 126 3.70 -9.73 -2.26
C GLY A 126 3.99 -8.29 -1.87
N VAL A 127 3.13 -7.42 -2.33
CA VAL A 127 3.15 -5.97 -2.07
C VAL A 127 2.03 -5.63 -1.10
N GLU A 128 2.37 -4.99 0.02
CA GLU A 128 1.49 -4.86 1.17
C GLU A 128 1.37 -3.42 1.66
N ASP A 129 0.24 -3.10 2.30
CA ASP A 129 0.05 -1.96 3.19
C ASP A 129 0.47 -0.62 2.56
N PRO A 130 -0.19 -0.17 1.47
CA PRO A 130 0.17 1.06 0.78
C PRO A 130 -0.02 2.27 1.69
N ARG A 131 0.90 3.24 1.62
CA ARG A 131 0.77 4.58 2.18
C ARG A 131 1.06 5.57 1.07
N ILE A 132 0.22 6.59 0.92
CA ILE A 132 0.27 7.46 -0.25
C ILE A 132 0.35 8.92 0.15
N VAL A 133 1.19 9.66 -0.54
CA VAL A 133 1.29 11.12 -0.46
C VAL A 133 1.42 11.69 -1.86
N GLN A 134 1.22 12.99 -2.01
CA GLN A 134 1.49 13.69 -3.25
C GLN A 134 2.85 14.38 -3.18
N SER A 135 3.58 14.41 -4.28
CA SER A 135 4.78 15.23 -4.40
C SER A 135 4.43 16.68 -4.77
N GLU A 136 5.35 17.61 -4.59
CA GLU A 136 5.20 19.00 -5.02
C GLU A 136 4.97 19.14 -6.54
N THR A 137 5.40 18.16 -7.33
CA THR A 137 5.20 18.12 -8.79
C THR A 137 3.85 17.50 -9.20
N GLY A 138 3.02 17.10 -8.22
CA GLY A 138 1.72 16.51 -8.47
C GLY A 138 1.73 15.00 -8.73
N SER A 139 2.89 14.34 -8.70
CA SER A 139 2.97 12.88 -8.75
C SER A 139 2.58 12.27 -7.41
N TYR A 140 2.07 11.03 -7.44
CA TYR A 140 1.78 10.26 -6.25
C TYR A 140 2.99 9.40 -5.87
N ILE A 141 3.33 9.39 -4.61
CA ILE A 141 4.40 8.58 -4.04
C ILE A 141 3.76 7.59 -3.08
N MET A 142 4.02 6.32 -3.29
CA MET A 142 3.53 5.23 -2.46
C MET A 142 4.70 4.54 -1.76
N THR A 143 4.70 4.53 -0.44
CA THR A 143 5.49 3.56 0.31
C THR A 143 4.66 2.29 0.50
N TYR A 144 5.29 1.14 0.36
CA TYR A 144 4.65 -0.16 0.55
C TYR A 144 5.60 -1.15 1.20
N THR A 145 5.07 -2.22 1.71
CA THR A 145 5.88 -3.33 2.23
C THR A 145 6.05 -4.37 1.14
N ALA A 146 7.29 -4.61 0.71
CA ALA A 146 7.66 -5.77 -0.09
C ALA A 146 7.94 -6.95 0.86
N TYR A 147 7.23 -8.06 0.68
CA TYR A 147 7.36 -9.23 1.55
C TYR A 147 7.61 -10.50 0.72
N ASP A 148 8.74 -11.14 0.99
CA ASP A 148 9.18 -12.36 0.29
C ASP A 148 8.77 -13.66 1.01
N GLY A 149 7.91 -13.56 2.02
CA GLY A 149 7.53 -14.68 2.89
C GLY A 149 8.48 -14.89 4.08
N LYS A 150 9.56 -14.09 4.17
CA LYS A 150 10.56 -14.19 5.23
C LYS A 150 10.84 -12.83 5.87
N THR A 151 11.06 -11.80 5.07
CA THR A 151 11.46 -10.46 5.53
C THR A 151 10.57 -9.40 4.91
N ALA A 152 10.01 -8.54 5.75
CA ALA A 152 9.27 -7.35 5.31
C ALA A 152 10.26 -6.20 5.11
N ARG A 153 10.25 -5.61 3.90
CA ARG A 153 11.11 -4.50 3.53
C ARG A 153 10.29 -3.36 2.96
N MET A 154 10.57 -2.18 3.45
CA MET A 154 9.88 -0.99 2.97
C MET A 154 10.43 -0.58 1.61
N SER A 155 9.53 -0.39 0.66
CA SER A 155 9.80 -0.04 -0.73
C SER A 155 9.01 1.18 -1.15
N ILE A 156 9.36 1.77 -2.28
CA ILE A 156 8.75 2.98 -2.80
C ILE A 156 8.41 2.86 -4.29
N ALA A 157 7.29 3.45 -4.67
CA ALA A 157 6.83 3.55 -6.05
C ALA A 157 6.21 4.92 -6.33
N SER A 158 6.16 5.32 -7.58
CA SER A 158 5.52 6.57 -8.01
C SER A 158 4.50 6.35 -9.13
N SER A 159 3.52 7.25 -9.20
CA SER A 159 2.48 7.25 -10.23
C SER A 159 2.04 8.68 -10.57
N LYS A 160 1.56 8.90 -11.79
CA LYS A 160 0.91 10.14 -12.21
C LYS A 160 -0.62 10.07 -12.18
N ASP A 161 -1.17 8.85 -12.10
CA ASP A 161 -2.60 8.63 -12.30
C ASP A 161 -3.27 7.70 -11.26
N LEU A 162 -2.49 7.09 -10.33
CA LEU A 162 -2.89 6.09 -9.33
C LEU A 162 -3.14 4.68 -9.91
N ILE A 163 -2.95 4.51 -11.21
CA ILE A 163 -3.21 3.25 -11.92
C ILE A 163 -1.91 2.61 -12.38
N HIS A 164 -1.05 3.40 -13.00
CA HIS A 164 0.24 2.96 -13.52
C HIS A 164 1.34 3.38 -12.57
N TRP A 165 2.07 2.42 -12.04
CA TRP A 165 3.07 2.62 -11.00
C TRP A 165 4.45 2.19 -11.47
N GLU A 166 5.45 3.02 -11.19
CA GLU A 166 6.86 2.72 -11.38
C GLU A 166 7.47 2.34 -10.02
N LYS A 167 8.06 1.14 -9.93
CA LYS A 167 8.76 0.66 -8.73
C LYS A 167 10.18 1.22 -8.70
N HIS A 168 10.56 1.85 -7.60
CA HIS A 168 11.92 2.38 -7.39
C HIS A 168 12.76 1.51 -6.45
N GLY A 169 12.14 0.47 -5.86
CA GLY A 169 12.80 -0.53 -5.03
C GLY A 169 12.83 -0.18 -3.55
N LEU A 170 13.79 -0.76 -2.84
CA LEU A 170 13.91 -0.62 -1.40
C LEU A 170 14.22 0.84 -1.01
N ILE A 171 13.59 1.33 0.04
CA ILE A 171 13.88 2.65 0.64
C ILE A 171 15.22 2.61 1.38
N LEU A 172 15.47 1.53 2.14
CA LEU A 172 16.72 1.32 2.85
C LEU A 172 17.67 0.51 1.96
N LYS A 173 18.43 1.20 1.09
CA LYS A 173 19.28 0.56 0.07
C LYS A 173 20.66 0.12 0.59
N ASP A 174 21.12 0.69 1.72
CA ASP A 174 22.42 0.37 2.33
C ASP A 174 22.46 -1.11 2.77
N ASP A 175 23.56 -1.79 2.49
CA ASP A 175 23.77 -3.21 2.84
C ASP A 175 23.55 -3.51 4.33
N LYS A 176 23.79 -2.54 5.19
CA LYS A 176 23.53 -2.63 6.63
C LYS A 176 22.04 -2.71 6.96
N TYR A 177 21.17 -2.12 6.13
CA TYR A 177 19.76 -1.95 6.43
C TYR A 177 18.81 -2.66 5.44
N LYS A 178 19.27 -3.10 4.27
CA LYS A 178 18.42 -3.68 3.23
C LYS A 178 17.58 -4.88 3.69
N ASP A 179 18.11 -5.67 4.63
CA ASP A 179 17.43 -6.83 5.22
C ASP A 179 16.84 -6.54 6.61
N TYR A 180 16.80 -5.27 6.99
CA TYR A 180 16.16 -4.86 8.23
C TYR A 180 14.64 -4.92 8.10
N TRP A 181 13.97 -5.55 9.08
CA TRP A 181 12.51 -5.61 9.11
C TRP A 181 11.94 -4.20 9.18
N SER A 182 11.31 -3.76 8.10
CA SER A 182 10.80 -2.39 7.98
C SER A 182 9.44 -2.37 7.28
N LYS A 183 8.51 -1.59 7.81
CA LYS A 183 7.18 -1.38 7.27
C LYS A 183 6.54 -0.10 7.79
N SER A 184 5.32 0.21 7.34
CA SER A 184 4.50 1.33 7.80
C SER A 184 5.15 2.71 7.59
N GLY A 185 5.77 2.93 6.42
CA GLY A 185 6.42 4.20 6.08
C GLY A 185 5.42 5.34 5.95
N SER A 186 5.57 6.38 6.77
CA SER A 186 4.75 7.59 6.76
C SER A 186 5.60 8.81 6.45
N ILE A 187 5.51 9.30 5.22
CA ILE A 187 6.21 10.51 4.77
C ILE A 187 5.53 11.73 5.38
N VAL A 188 6.33 12.66 5.89
CA VAL A 188 5.82 13.91 6.45
C VAL A 188 5.27 14.79 5.35
N THR A 189 4.06 15.29 5.56
CA THR A 189 3.33 16.12 4.60
C THR A 189 2.89 17.43 5.21
N GLN A 190 2.61 18.40 4.35
CA GLN A 190 1.86 19.60 4.67
C GLN A 190 0.56 19.61 3.88
N ARG A 191 -0.51 20.09 4.50
CA ARG A 191 -1.78 20.30 3.79
C ARG A 191 -1.68 21.50 2.87
N MET A 192 -1.89 21.28 1.58
CA MET A 192 -1.97 22.31 0.54
C MET A 192 -3.34 22.22 -0.13
N GLY A 193 -4.27 23.10 0.25
CA GLY A 193 -5.66 22.97 -0.14
C GLY A 193 -6.28 21.66 0.39
N ASN A 194 -6.74 20.81 -0.51
CA ASN A 194 -7.31 19.50 -0.18
C ASN A 194 -6.30 18.33 -0.29
N GLN A 195 -5.01 18.64 -0.50
CA GLN A 195 -3.98 17.64 -0.75
C GLN A 195 -2.99 17.55 0.41
N GLN A 196 -2.48 16.34 0.65
CA GLN A 196 -1.37 16.07 1.55
C GLN A 196 -0.10 15.94 0.72
N VAL A 197 0.72 16.99 0.73
CA VAL A 197 1.90 17.10 -0.11
C VAL A 197 3.15 16.87 0.72
N ALA A 198 4.04 15.98 0.28
CA ALA A 198 5.34 15.75 0.90
C ALA A 198 6.17 17.03 0.82
N VAL A 199 6.74 17.46 1.94
CA VAL A 199 7.51 18.70 2.04
C VAL A 199 8.88 18.47 2.66
N LYS A 200 9.83 19.30 2.25
CA LYS A 200 11.17 19.33 2.87
C LYS A 200 11.17 20.16 4.13
N ILE A 201 11.74 19.60 5.20
CA ILE A 201 12.05 20.32 6.43
C ILE A 201 13.57 20.43 6.53
N LYS A 202 14.09 21.65 6.53
CA LYS A 202 15.55 21.93 6.51
C LYS A 202 16.28 21.25 5.33
N GLY A 203 15.61 21.21 4.16
CA GLY A 203 16.20 20.72 2.91
C GLY A 203 16.04 19.23 2.63
N THR A 204 15.45 18.44 3.53
CA THR A 204 15.23 17.00 3.36
C THR A 204 13.78 16.61 3.61
N TYR A 205 13.32 15.55 2.93
CA TYR A 205 12.08 14.87 3.25
C TYR A 205 12.29 13.96 4.46
N TRP A 206 11.26 13.80 5.25
CA TRP A 206 11.28 12.99 6.47
C TRP A 206 10.22 11.91 6.40
N MET A 207 10.55 10.74 6.93
CA MET A 207 9.64 9.62 7.02
C MET A 207 9.82 8.92 8.36
N TYR A 208 8.69 8.57 8.98
CA TYR A 208 8.66 7.69 10.13
C TYR A 208 8.21 6.30 9.70
N PHE A 209 8.81 5.27 10.27
CA PHE A 209 8.50 3.88 9.94
C PHE A 209 8.78 2.98 11.14
N GLY A 210 8.26 1.76 11.11
CA GLY A 210 8.55 0.79 12.15
C GLY A 210 7.48 -0.27 12.31
N ASP A 211 7.68 -1.08 13.33
CA ASP A 211 6.77 -2.11 13.79
C ASP A 211 6.77 -2.10 15.32
N THR A 212 7.70 -2.84 15.95
CA THR A 212 7.88 -2.82 17.42
C THR A 212 8.52 -1.51 17.91
N ASN A 213 9.44 -0.98 17.13
CA ASN A 213 10.10 0.30 17.40
C ASN A 213 9.77 1.31 16.30
N LEU A 214 9.82 2.58 16.64
CA LEU A 214 9.64 3.68 15.71
C LEU A 214 11.01 4.22 15.29
N PHE A 215 11.21 4.31 13.98
CA PHE A 215 12.42 4.81 13.35
C PHE A 215 12.12 6.03 12.47
N MET A 216 13.17 6.71 12.08
CA MET A 216 13.12 7.87 11.20
C MET A 216 14.14 7.71 10.09
N ALA A 217 13.77 8.12 8.88
CA ALA A 217 14.66 8.22 7.72
C ALA A 217 14.49 9.58 7.04
N THR A 218 15.49 9.98 6.28
CA THR A 218 15.47 11.21 5.48
C THR A 218 15.87 10.91 4.05
N SER A 219 15.35 11.70 3.11
CA SER A 219 15.70 11.66 1.68
C SER A 219 15.81 13.06 1.10
N GLU A 220 16.65 13.21 0.08
CA GLU A 220 16.78 14.47 -0.67
C GLU A 220 15.75 14.59 -1.80
N ASP A 221 15.24 13.49 -2.33
CA ASP A 221 14.44 13.44 -3.57
C ASP A 221 13.15 12.60 -3.51
N LEU A 222 12.82 11.96 -2.41
CA LEU A 222 11.68 11.05 -2.22
C LEU A 222 11.83 9.65 -2.88
N ILE A 223 12.95 9.33 -3.54
CA ILE A 223 13.10 8.07 -4.31
C ILE A 223 14.36 7.32 -3.92
#